data_2218ce713bbd6eeb7563e9d606374c1a
#
_entry.id   2218ce713bbd6eeb7563e9d606374c1a
#
_cell.length_a   1.000
_cell.length_b   1.000
_cell.length_c   1.000
_cell.angle_alpha   90.00
_cell.angle_beta   90.00
_cell.angle_gamma   90.00
#
_symmetry.space_group_name_H-M   'P 1'
#
loop_
_entity.id
_entity.type
_entity.pdbx_description
1 polymer ?
#
loop_
_entity_poly.entity_id
_entity_poly.type
_entity_poly.pdbx_seq_one_letter_code
_entity_poly.pdbx_strand_id
1 'polypeptide(L)'
;YATAQLTGHELGHCVGLRHTNTPQFDDLPRSDRFGWIQCDDKNTSNNIMGYNLCRNYLSPLQIAYIHYRYSNVDELARTTKNINNTTEKIKVKNNTIWDKSFISTGNIIVKKGNSLEVKNKVIMPNGSKIILEKNSTLTINGGIIKNIGGNWGGIVTCKSYPKIHKNTLLKKNRATVQTSNGGE
;
A
#
# COMPACT_ATOMS: atom_id res chain seq x y z
N TYR A 1 -23.19 5.86 -14.00
CA TYR A 1 -22.37 4.82 -14.67
C TYR A 1 -21.34 5.43 -15.64
N ALA A 2 -21.76 6.26 -16.59
CA ALA A 2 -20.88 6.87 -17.59
C ALA A 2 -19.70 7.67 -16.96
N THR A 3 -19.96 8.40 -15.87
CA THR A 3 -18.93 9.22 -15.20
C THR A 3 -17.82 8.36 -14.57
N ALA A 4 -18.16 7.24 -13.93
CA ALA A 4 -17.17 6.35 -13.31
C ALA A 4 -16.28 5.67 -14.36
N GLN A 5 -16.86 5.24 -15.47
CA GLN A 5 -16.14 4.65 -16.60
C GLN A 5 -15.20 5.66 -17.28
N LEU A 6 -15.67 6.90 -17.47
CA LEU A 6 -14.83 7.96 -18.00
C LEU A 6 -13.68 8.29 -17.04
N THR A 7 -13.97 8.44 -15.76
CA THR A 7 -12.94 8.69 -14.75
C THR A 7 -11.89 7.57 -14.73
N GLY A 8 -12.31 6.30 -14.78
CA GLY A 8 -11.38 5.16 -14.87
C GLY A 8 -10.51 5.19 -16.14
N HIS A 9 -11.07 5.62 -17.26
CA HIS A 9 -10.37 5.80 -18.52
C HIS A 9 -9.27 6.87 -18.40
N GLU A 10 -9.63 8.05 -17.91
CA GLU A 10 -8.67 9.16 -17.74
C GLU A 10 -7.58 8.84 -16.71
N LEU A 11 -7.94 8.17 -15.62
CA LEU A 11 -6.94 7.66 -14.65
C LEU A 11 -6.00 6.64 -15.30
N GLY A 12 -6.48 5.81 -16.21
CA GLY A 12 -5.64 4.92 -17.00
C GLY A 12 -4.57 5.67 -17.80
N HIS A 13 -4.93 6.80 -18.42
CA HIS A 13 -3.97 7.66 -19.09
C HIS A 13 -2.94 8.27 -18.14
N CYS A 14 -3.36 8.70 -16.94
CA CYS A 14 -2.45 9.22 -15.92
C CYS A 14 -1.38 8.22 -15.51
N VAL A 15 -1.67 6.92 -15.54
CA VAL A 15 -0.70 5.86 -15.26
C VAL A 15 0.01 5.33 -16.52
N GLY A 16 -0.23 5.95 -17.68
CA GLY A 16 0.50 5.70 -18.94
C GLY A 16 -0.10 4.65 -19.85
N LEU A 17 -1.36 4.24 -19.62
CA LEU A 17 -2.08 3.38 -20.55
C LEU A 17 -2.52 4.17 -21.79
N ARG A 18 -2.45 3.54 -22.95
CA ARG A 18 -2.94 4.07 -24.23
C ARG A 18 -4.31 3.48 -24.53
N HIS A 19 -5.01 4.09 -25.49
CA HIS A 19 -6.25 3.54 -26.04
C HIS A 19 -6.03 2.17 -26.67
N THR A 20 -7.06 1.30 -26.62
CA THR A 20 -6.99 -0.04 -27.19
C THR A 20 -7.06 -0.09 -28.71
N ASN A 21 -7.53 0.98 -29.38
CA ASN A 21 -7.45 1.11 -30.84
C ASN A 21 -6.00 1.19 -31.38
N THR A 22 -5.05 1.50 -30.52
CA THR A 22 -3.60 1.38 -30.75
C THR A 22 -2.99 0.51 -29.67
N PRO A 23 -3.16 -0.82 -29.73
CA PRO A 23 -2.87 -1.69 -28.60
C PRO A 23 -1.39 -1.60 -28.19
N GLN A 24 -1.19 -1.37 -26.90
CA GLN A 24 0.12 -1.24 -26.26
C GLN A 24 0.69 -2.61 -25.86
N PHE A 25 -0.16 -3.61 -25.68
CA PHE A 25 0.17 -4.95 -25.20
C PHE A 25 -0.46 -6.02 -26.08
N ASP A 26 0.14 -7.20 -26.08
CA ASP A 26 -0.30 -8.32 -26.93
C ASP A 26 -1.62 -8.97 -26.45
N ASP A 27 -2.01 -8.75 -25.20
CA ASP A 27 -3.28 -9.25 -24.66
C ASP A 27 -4.46 -8.30 -24.89
N LEU A 28 -4.24 -7.21 -25.64
CA LEU A 28 -5.30 -6.28 -26.04
C LEU A 28 -5.90 -6.67 -27.39
N PRO A 29 -7.21 -6.50 -27.56
CA PRO A 29 -7.86 -6.80 -28.84
C PRO A 29 -7.42 -5.84 -29.94
N ARG A 30 -7.06 -6.39 -31.08
CA ARG A 30 -6.66 -5.60 -32.27
C ARG A 30 -7.86 -5.11 -33.10
N SER A 31 -9.06 -5.51 -32.71
CA SER A 31 -10.33 -5.12 -33.34
C SER A 31 -10.92 -3.84 -32.76
N ASP A 32 -10.43 -3.35 -31.64
CA ASP A 32 -10.92 -2.11 -31.07
C ASP A 32 -10.62 -0.93 -32.01
N ARG A 33 -11.61 -0.06 -32.19
CA ARG A 33 -11.55 1.09 -33.08
C ARG A 33 -11.76 2.40 -32.33
N PHE A 34 -11.39 3.48 -32.96
CA PHE A 34 -11.63 4.84 -32.47
C PHE A 34 -13.10 5.23 -32.56
N GLY A 35 -13.59 6.02 -31.61
CA GLY A 35 -14.92 6.60 -31.58
C GLY A 35 -15.88 5.91 -30.61
N TRP A 36 -16.99 6.58 -30.33
CA TRP A 36 -18.01 6.07 -29.42
C TRP A 36 -18.69 4.84 -29.99
N ILE A 37 -18.67 3.75 -29.25
CA ILE A 37 -19.11 2.43 -29.69
C ILE A 37 -20.17 1.93 -28.69
N GLN A 38 -21.27 1.41 -29.23
CA GLN A 38 -22.37 0.90 -28.41
C GLN A 38 -21.98 -0.36 -27.63
N CYS A 39 -22.65 -0.60 -26.52
CA CYS A 39 -22.38 -1.74 -25.61
C CYS A 39 -22.51 -3.10 -26.28
N ASP A 40 -23.39 -3.23 -27.27
CA ASP A 40 -23.71 -4.46 -27.95
C ASP A 40 -22.83 -4.76 -29.19
N ASP A 41 -21.89 -3.85 -29.51
CA ASP A 41 -20.95 -4.08 -30.59
C ASP A 41 -19.98 -5.22 -30.24
N LYS A 42 -20.19 -6.37 -30.88
CA LYS A 42 -19.40 -7.60 -30.64
C LYS A 42 -17.97 -7.52 -31.19
N ASN A 43 -17.64 -6.50 -31.98
CA ASN A 43 -16.33 -6.30 -32.59
C ASN A 43 -15.38 -5.44 -31.74
N THR A 44 -15.83 -5.02 -30.55
CA THR A 44 -15.04 -4.20 -29.63
C THR A 44 -15.03 -4.81 -28.25
N SER A 45 -13.94 -4.58 -27.53
CA SER A 45 -13.82 -5.03 -26.17
C SER A 45 -14.48 -4.04 -25.18
N ASN A 46 -14.79 -4.55 -23.99
CA ASN A 46 -15.21 -3.74 -22.85
C ASN A 46 -13.99 -3.23 -22.03
N ASN A 47 -12.83 -3.11 -22.65
CA ASN A 47 -11.65 -2.61 -21.97
C ASN A 47 -11.84 -1.14 -21.56
N ILE A 48 -11.39 -0.78 -20.35
CA ILE A 48 -11.53 0.59 -19.82
C ILE A 48 -10.86 1.61 -20.75
N MET A 49 -9.75 1.23 -21.39
CA MET A 49 -9.01 2.12 -22.30
C MET A 49 -9.57 2.15 -23.73
N GLY A 50 -10.69 1.49 -23.99
CA GLY A 50 -11.42 1.54 -25.26
C GLY A 50 -12.48 2.64 -25.28
N TYR A 51 -13.27 2.62 -26.36
CA TYR A 51 -14.34 3.58 -26.61
C TYR A 51 -15.75 2.98 -26.46
N ASN A 52 -15.84 1.71 -26.03
CA ASN A 52 -17.11 1.05 -25.77
C ASN A 52 -17.81 1.67 -24.55
N LEU A 53 -19.10 1.93 -24.65
CA LEU A 53 -19.87 2.52 -23.56
C LEU A 53 -20.04 1.59 -22.33
N CYS A 54 -19.76 0.30 -22.49
CA CYS A 54 -19.83 -0.69 -21.38
C CYS A 54 -18.45 -1.10 -20.82
N ARG A 55 -17.49 -0.21 -20.82
CA ARG A 55 -16.13 -0.44 -20.35
C ARG A 55 -16.10 -0.87 -18.88
N ASN A 56 -15.45 -2.01 -18.58
CA ASN A 56 -15.49 -2.59 -17.23
C ASN A 56 -14.27 -3.41 -16.82
N TYR A 57 -13.23 -3.55 -17.67
CA TYR A 57 -12.04 -4.31 -17.29
C TYR A 57 -10.73 -3.68 -17.81
N LEU A 58 -9.64 -4.06 -17.17
CA LEU A 58 -8.26 -3.91 -17.65
C LEU A 58 -7.67 -5.28 -17.93
N SER A 59 -6.82 -5.39 -18.95
CA SER A 59 -6.12 -6.64 -19.24
C SER A 59 -5.05 -6.95 -18.19
N PRO A 60 -4.60 -8.20 -18.04
CA PRO A 60 -3.51 -8.57 -17.14
C PRO A 60 -2.23 -7.77 -17.38
N LEU A 61 -1.83 -7.55 -18.64
CA LEU A 61 -0.63 -6.77 -18.97
C LEU A 61 -0.81 -5.27 -18.68
N GLN A 62 -1.99 -4.72 -18.83
CA GLN A 62 -2.29 -3.35 -18.39
C GLN A 62 -2.13 -3.22 -16.87
N ILE A 63 -2.65 -4.17 -16.09
CA ILE A 63 -2.49 -4.19 -14.63
C ILE A 63 -1.01 -4.33 -14.24
N ALA A 64 -0.29 -5.23 -14.86
CA ALA A 64 1.15 -5.40 -14.63
C ALA A 64 1.93 -4.12 -14.97
N TYR A 65 1.58 -3.45 -16.05
CA TYR A 65 2.20 -2.19 -16.46
C TYR A 65 1.91 -1.05 -15.47
N ILE A 66 0.71 -0.96 -14.93
CA ILE A 66 0.39 0.00 -13.86
C ILE A 66 1.32 -0.23 -12.65
N HIS A 67 1.48 -1.48 -12.22
CA HIS A 67 2.41 -1.81 -11.12
C HIS A 67 3.85 -1.45 -11.46
N TYR A 68 4.29 -1.76 -12.68
CA TYR A 68 5.62 -1.37 -13.16
C TYR A 68 5.82 0.15 -13.13
N ARG A 69 4.84 0.93 -13.61
CA ARG A 69 4.89 2.40 -13.62
C ARG A 69 5.00 2.97 -12.21
N TYR A 70 4.19 2.51 -11.27
CA TYR A 70 4.27 2.94 -9.87
C TYR A 70 5.60 2.57 -9.20
N SER A 71 6.28 1.54 -9.67
CA SER A 71 7.56 1.11 -9.11
C SER A 71 8.77 1.83 -9.71
N ASN A 72 8.67 2.27 -10.99
CA ASN A 72 9.83 2.68 -11.77
C ASN A 72 9.74 4.10 -12.35
N VAL A 73 8.58 4.75 -12.34
CA VAL A 73 8.41 6.09 -12.89
C VAL A 73 8.37 7.11 -11.75
N ASP A 74 9.28 8.09 -11.80
CA ASP A 74 9.47 9.04 -10.70
C ASP A 74 8.22 9.85 -10.35
N GLU A 75 7.42 10.26 -11.33
CA GLU A 75 6.17 11.00 -11.09
C GLU A 75 5.15 10.17 -10.31
N LEU A 76 4.97 8.90 -10.68
CA LEU A 76 4.06 7.99 -10.00
C LEU A 76 4.64 7.47 -8.69
N ALA A 77 5.95 7.20 -8.68
CA ALA A 77 6.63 6.83 -7.45
C ALA A 77 6.57 7.94 -6.39
N ARG A 78 6.47 9.21 -6.78
CA ARG A 78 6.24 10.34 -5.86
C ARG A 78 4.91 10.25 -5.13
N THR A 79 3.86 9.72 -5.75
CA THR A 79 2.57 9.51 -5.07
C THR A 79 2.66 8.46 -3.97
N THR A 80 3.60 7.52 -4.10
CA THR A 80 3.88 6.47 -3.11
C THR A 80 5.08 6.81 -2.21
N LYS A 81 6.11 7.48 -2.74
CA LYS A 81 7.31 7.93 -1.99
C LYS A 81 7.03 9.08 -1.04
N ASN A 82 6.11 9.96 -1.39
CA ASN A 82 5.71 11.12 -0.58
C ASN A 82 4.54 10.81 0.36
N ILE A 83 4.38 9.57 0.80
CA ILE A 83 3.65 9.35 2.04
C ILE A 83 4.50 9.99 3.13
N ASN A 84 4.34 11.30 3.25
CA ASN A 84 5.02 12.06 4.30
C ASN A 84 4.57 11.50 5.64
N ASN A 85 5.56 11.30 6.51
CA ASN A 85 5.29 11.03 7.90
C ASN A 85 4.43 12.17 8.44
N THR A 86 3.13 11.92 8.50
CA THR A 86 2.22 12.85 9.14
C THR A 86 2.46 12.79 10.64
N THR A 87 2.10 13.85 11.35
CA THR A 87 2.10 13.86 12.83
C THR A 87 1.09 12.86 13.41
N GLU A 88 0.27 12.23 12.55
CA GLU A 88 -0.68 11.21 12.93
C GLU A 88 0.00 9.96 13.48
N LYS A 89 -0.65 9.37 14.47
CA LYS A 89 -0.16 8.18 15.16
C LYS A 89 -1.26 7.14 15.23
N ILE A 90 -1.03 6.01 14.57
CA ILE A 90 -1.92 4.85 14.67
C ILE A 90 -1.63 4.18 16.02
N LYS A 91 -2.59 4.20 16.92
CA LYS A 91 -2.45 3.62 18.27
C LYS A 91 -3.16 2.27 18.34
N VAL A 92 -2.39 1.19 18.44
CA VAL A 92 -2.90 -0.16 18.71
C VAL A 92 -3.14 -0.30 20.21
N LYS A 93 -4.41 -0.18 20.63
CA LYS A 93 -4.81 -0.14 22.04
C LYS A 93 -5.34 -1.47 22.57
N ASN A 94 -5.55 -2.45 21.66
CA ASN A 94 -6.01 -3.80 21.96
C ASN A 94 -5.17 -4.79 21.18
N ASN A 95 -5.24 -6.08 21.52
CA ASN A 95 -4.67 -7.13 20.69
C ASN A 95 -5.32 -7.11 19.30
N THR A 96 -4.52 -6.90 18.27
CA THR A 96 -4.99 -6.57 16.93
C THR A 96 -4.29 -7.45 15.90
N ILE A 97 -5.05 -7.93 14.92
CA ILE A 97 -4.53 -8.68 13.78
C ILE A 97 -4.79 -7.84 12.52
N TRP A 98 -3.75 -7.62 11.73
CA TRP A 98 -3.81 -6.98 10.43
C TRP A 98 -3.64 -8.03 9.34
N ASP A 99 -4.77 -8.50 8.81
CA ASP A 99 -4.86 -9.51 7.76
C ASP A 99 -5.01 -8.95 6.35
N LYS A 100 -5.15 -7.62 6.22
CA LYS A 100 -5.23 -6.90 4.95
C LYS A 100 -4.03 -5.99 4.75
N SER A 101 -3.65 -5.76 3.48
CA SER A 101 -2.62 -4.78 3.15
C SER A 101 -3.13 -3.37 3.34
N PHE A 102 -2.28 -2.49 3.86
CA PHE A 102 -2.58 -1.07 3.93
C PHE A 102 -1.32 -0.20 3.94
N ILE A 103 -1.51 1.08 3.70
CA ILE A 103 -0.48 2.10 3.78
C ILE A 103 -0.70 2.88 5.07
N SER A 104 0.32 2.91 5.93
CA SER A 104 0.29 3.72 7.15
C SER A 104 0.45 5.20 6.80
N THR A 105 -0.21 6.09 7.53
CA THR A 105 -0.07 7.54 7.39
C THR A 105 0.96 8.16 8.33
N GLY A 106 1.53 7.37 9.24
CA GLY A 106 2.52 7.86 10.20
C GLY A 106 3.06 6.75 11.10
N ASN A 107 3.47 7.12 12.31
CA ASN A 107 3.97 6.16 13.28
C ASN A 107 2.88 5.20 13.76
N ILE A 108 3.25 3.93 13.93
CA ILE A 108 2.41 2.93 14.56
C ILE A 108 2.90 2.75 16.00
N ILE A 109 2.00 2.83 16.97
CA ILE A 109 2.33 2.69 18.39
C ILE A 109 1.56 1.51 18.96
N VAL A 110 2.26 0.42 19.27
CA VAL A 110 1.66 -0.69 20.02
C VAL A 110 1.71 -0.34 21.49
N LYS A 111 0.53 -0.11 22.07
CA LYS A 111 0.39 0.35 23.45
C LYS A 111 0.79 -0.73 24.44
N LYS A 112 1.19 -0.30 25.63
CA LYS A 112 1.62 -1.16 26.73
C LYS A 112 0.73 -2.38 26.91
N GLY A 113 1.33 -3.57 26.93
CA GLY A 113 0.67 -4.85 27.19
C GLY A 113 -0.19 -5.39 26.05
N ASN A 114 -0.22 -4.72 24.90
CA ASN A 114 -0.99 -5.17 23.73
C ASN A 114 -0.12 -5.81 22.67
N SER A 115 -0.73 -6.54 21.75
CA SER A 115 -0.07 -7.17 20.62
C SER A 115 -0.60 -6.66 19.28
N LEU A 116 0.30 -6.62 18.30
CA LEU A 116 -0.01 -6.44 16.89
C LEU A 116 0.53 -7.64 16.12
N GLU A 117 -0.34 -8.33 15.41
CA GLU A 117 0.03 -9.38 14.45
C GLU A 117 -0.19 -8.86 13.04
N VAL A 118 0.85 -8.95 12.20
CA VAL A 118 0.82 -8.54 10.80
C VAL A 118 0.88 -9.79 9.93
N LYS A 119 -0.20 -10.04 9.17
CA LYS A 119 -0.34 -11.18 8.24
C LYS A 119 -0.28 -10.79 6.77
N ASN A 120 -0.24 -9.49 6.48
CA ASN A 120 -0.19 -9.00 5.12
C ASN A 120 0.75 -7.78 5.01
N LYS A 121 0.76 -7.10 3.88
CA LYS A 121 1.69 -6.02 3.60
C LYS A 121 1.30 -4.72 4.33
N VAL A 122 2.26 -4.14 5.05
CA VAL A 122 2.16 -2.80 5.64
C VAL A 122 3.23 -1.91 5.03
N ILE A 123 2.80 -0.82 4.40
CA ILE A 123 3.70 0.17 3.82
C ILE A 123 3.87 1.32 4.82
N MET A 124 5.11 1.57 5.19
CA MET A 124 5.47 2.63 6.14
C MET A 124 5.91 3.90 5.43
N PRO A 125 5.46 5.09 5.85
CA PRO A 125 5.96 6.37 5.32
C PRO A 125 7.44 6.59 5.63
N ASN A 126 8.07 7.49 4.86
CA ASN A 126 9.46 7.91 5.12
C ASN A 126 9.60 8.47 6.54
N GLY A 127 10.63 8.02 7.26
CA GLY A 127 10.95 8.47 8.61
C GLY A 127 9.99 7.99 9.71
N SER A 128 8.87 7.33 9.36
CA SER A 128 7.95 6.78 10.36
C SER A 128 8.54 5.54 11.05
N LYS A 129 7.98 5.20 12.19
CA LYS A 129 8.47 4.11 13.06
C LYS A 129 7.32 3.28 13.59
N ILE A 130 7.59 2.01 13.87
CA ILE A 130 6.75 1.19 14.74
C ILE A 130 7.33 1.27 16.15
N ILE A 131 6.55 1.79 17.07
CA ILE A 131 6.98 2.05 18.45
C ILE A 131 6.30 1.03 19.36
N LEU A 132 7.10 0.20 20.02
CA LEU A 132 6.63 -0.80 20.96
C LEU A 132 6.74 -0.25 22.39
N GLU A 133 5.61 -0.07 23.06
CA GLU A 133 5.59 0.30 24.48
C GLU A 133 5.92 -0.92 25.36
N LYS A 134 6.08 -0.69 26.65
CA LYS A 134 6.45 -1.74 27.62
C LYS A 134 5.52 -2.95 27.55
N ASN A 135 6.08 -4.15 27.49
CA ASN A 135 5.37 -5.44 27.44
C ASN A 135 4.41 -5.56 26.23
N SER A 136 4.63 -4.81 25.16
CA SER A 136 3.90 -5.01 23.92
C SER A 136 4.63 -5.99 23.02
N THR A 137 3.88 -6.61 22.09
CA THR A 137 4.40 -7.58 21.14
C THR A 137 4.05 -7.18 19.72
N LEU A 138 5.02 -7.28 18.81
CA LEU A 138 4.80 -7.26 17.36
C LEU A 138 5.15 -8.63 16.82
N THR A 139 4.20 -9.27 16.15
CA THR A 139 4.40 -10.53 15.43
C THR A 139 4.21 -10.28 13.93
N ILE A 140 5.19 -10.65 13.11
CA ILE A 140 5.09 -10.62 11.66
C ILE A 140 4.93 -12.08 11.20
N ASN A 141 3.69 -12.46 10.88
CA ASN A 141 3.32 -13.84 10.59
C ASN A 141 2.94 -13.95 9.10
N GLY A 142 3.91 -14.26 8.26
CA GLY A 142 3.76 -14.24 6.79
C GLY A 142 3.55 -12.84 6.18
N GLY A 143 3.53 -11.80 7.00
CA GLY A 143 3.37 -10.41 6.55
C GLY A 143 4.70 -9.77 6.16
N ILE A 144 4.60 -8.59 5.54
CA ILE A 144 5.77 -7.79 5.13
C ILE A 144 5.56 -6.36 5.62
N ILE A 145 6.56 -5.80 6.29
CA ILE A 145 6.57 -4.39 6.68
C ILE A 145 7.71 -3.69 5.96
N LYS A 146 7.40 -2.79 5.05
CA LYS A 146 8.41 -2.11 4.24
C LYS A 146 8.06 -0.66 3.95
N ASN A 147 9.04 0.08 3.45
CA ASN A 147 8.85 1.38 2.81
C ASN A 147 8.89 1.21 1.28
N ILE A 148 8.30 2.14 0.54
CA ILE A 148 8.42 2.21 -0.91
C ILE A 148 9.24 3.46 -1.27
N GLY A 149 10.43 3.22 -1.81
CA GLY A 149 11.28 4.25 -2.40
C GLY A 149 11.93 5.23 -1.42
N GLY A 150 12.09 4.86 -0.16
CA GLY A 150 12.78 5.64 0.87
C GLY A 150 13.16 4.79 2.06
N ASN A 151 13.39 5.42 3.19
CA ASN A 151 13.75 4.77 4.45
C ASN A 151 12.72 5.07 5.53
N TRP A 152 12.19 4.05 6.18
CA TRP A 152 11.44 4.21 7.41
C TRP A 152 12.35 3.97 8.62
N GLY A 153 11.96 4.50 9.78
CA GLY A 153 12.79 4.49 10.98
C GLY A 153 12.84 3.17 11.74
N GLY A 154 12.30 2.08 11.15
CA GLY A 154 12.32 0.75 11.72
C GLY A 154 11.42 0.57 12.94
N ILE A 155 11.65 -0.54 13.65
CA ILE A 155 10.96 -0.89 14.89
C ILE A 155 11.79 -0.39 16.07
N VAL A 156 11.17 0.40 16.93
CA VAL A 156 11.84 0.94 18.13
C VAL A 156 11.07 0.57 19.39
N THR A 157 11.80 0.24 20.44
CA THR A 157 11.20 0.05 21.75
C THR A 157 11.23 1.37 22.52
N CYS A 158 10.12 1.78 23.10
CA CYS A 158 10.12 2.92 24.03
C CYS A 158 11.02 2.62 25.21
N LYS A 159 12.18 3.25 25.25
CA LYS A 159 12.91 3.37 26.50
C LYS A 159 12.03 4.23 27.40
N SER A 160 11.46 3.64 28.44
CA SER A 160 10.98 4.47 29.53
C SER A 160 12.22 5.19 30.07
N TYR A 161 12.37 6.49 29.77
CA TYR A 161 13.32 7.30 30.48
C TYR A 161 12.96 7.21 31.96
N PRO A 162 13.80 6.58 32.82
CA PRO A 162 13.57 6.70 34.23
C PRO A 162 13.73 8.20 34.55
N LYS A 163 12.71 8.81 35.14
CA LYS A 163 12.98 9.95 36.00
C LYS A 163 14.04 9.46 36.98
N ILE A 164 15.23 10.05 36.91
CA ILE A 164 16.35 9.67 37.76
C ILE A 164 15.96 10.04 39.20
N HIS A 165 15.30 9.12 39.89
CA HIS A 165 15.35 9.07 41.33
C HIS A 165 16.52 8.16 41.66
N LYS A 166 17.51 8.71 42.37
CA LYS A 166 18.61 7.96 42.96
C LYS A 166 18.04 6.65 43.55
N ASN A 167 18.57 5.50 43.08
CA ASN A 167 18.28 4.12 43.53
C ASN A 167 17.14 3.34 42.85
N THR A 168 16.71 3.63 41.65
CA THR A 168 15.74 2.75 40.98
C THR A 168 16.41 1.93 39.91
N LEU A 169 16.42 0.61 40.07
CA LEU A 169 16.83 -0.38 39.04
C LEU A 169 16.10 -0.09 37.73
N LEU A 170 16.84 0.06 36.63
CA LEU A 170 16.34 0.20 35.28
C LEU A 170 15.43 -0.99 34.96
N LYS A 171 14.11 -0.82 34.99
CA LYS A 171 13.16 -1.82 34.50
C LYS A 171 13.31 -1.89 32.99
N LYS A 172 13.88 -2.98 32.50
CA LYS A 172 14.02 -3.25 31.06
C LYS A 172 12.65 -3.20 30.39
N ASN A 173 12.56 -2.52 29.22
CA ASN A 173 11.42 -2.66 28.36
C ASN A 173 11.39 -4.12 27.86
N ARG A 174 10.29 -4.85 28.10
CA ARG A 174 10.10 -6.25 27.68
C ARG A 174 9.27 -6.34 26.38
N ALA A 175 9.36 -5.34 25.51
CA ALA A 175 8.74 -5.44 24.20
C ALA A 175 9.42 -6.54 23.37
N THR A 176 8.62 -7.29 22.63
CA THR A 176 9.07 -8.44 21.85
C THR A 176 8.73 -8.23 20.38
N VAL A 177 9.65 -8.61 19.50
CA VAL A 177 9.43 -8.73 18.05
C VAL A 177 9.64 -10.20 17.68
N GLN A 178 8.68 -10.77 16.94
CA GLN A 178 8.70 -12.15 16.48
C GLN A 178 8.39 -12.19 14.99
N THR A 179 9.06 -13.08 14.25
CA THR A 179 8.75 -13.37 12.85
C THR A 179 8.41 -14.85 12.72
N SER A 180 7.46 -15.18 11.87
CA SER A 180 7.05 -16.54 11.55
C SER A 180 6.50 -16.62 10.14
N ASN A 181 6.48 -17.82 9.56
CA ASN A 181 5.91 -18.09 8.23
C ASN A 181 6.46 -17.15 7.13
N GLY A 182 7.78 -16.85 7.13
CA GLY A 182 8.42 -15.98 6.16
C GLY A 182 8.06 -14.49 6.32
N GLY A 183 7.66 -14.04 7.51
CA GLY A 183 7.38 -12.63 7.80
C GLY A 183 8.65 -11.77 7.77
N GLU A 184 8.57 -10.57 7.14
CA GLU A 184 9.64 -9.58 6.95
C GLU A 184 9.26 -8.18 7.42
#